data_06e2beab05f2b1c4caca02ad52e106c5
#
_entry.id   06e2beab05f2b1c4caca02ad52e106c5
#
_cell.length_a   1.000
_cell.length_b   1.000
_cell.length_c   1.000
_cell.angle_alpha   90.00
_cell.angle_beta   90.00
_cell.angle_gamma   90.00
#
_symmetry.space_group_name_H-M   'P 1'
#
loop_
_entity.id
_entity.type
_entity.pdbx_description
1 polymer ?
#
loop_
_entity_poly.entity_id
_entity_poly.type
_entity_poly.pdbx_seq_one_letter_code
_entity_poly.pdbx_strand_id
1 'polypeptide(L)'
;MTLGLFNKVVLADSFLANIAEKIYDSDKIPGVLDAWAATLAFSGQIFCDFAGYSTTAIGAAMCLGFAMPDNFRFPYAAVGFSDFWRRWHITLSSWLRDYLYIPLGGNRHGEHRAYAALMMTMLIGGLWHGANWTFVVWGGLHGVYLAGERALRMRFSNYRPGPLAFVALGLVTYALVNLTWVFFRAKTFGKAWTVLGGMLRCRAELLIYGVTCCH
;
A
#
# COMPACT_ATOMS: atom_id res chain seq x y z
N MET A 1 -14.72 9.44 -16.95
CA MET A 1 -14.16 10.71 -16.43
C MET A 1 -14.86 11.15 -15.14
N THR A 2 -16.16 11.35 -15.09
CA THR A 2 -16.90 11.87 -13.90
C THR A 2 -16.65 11.05 -12.63
N LEU A 3 -16.71 9.71 -12.71
CA LEU A 3 -16.41 8.84 -11.57
C LEU A 3 -14.96 9.01 -11.07
N GLY A 4 -14.01 9.16 -11.99
CA GLY A 4 -12.61 9.36 -11.62
C GLY A 4 -12.39 10.70 -10.92
N LEU A 5 -13.00 11.78 -11.42
CA LEU A 5 -12.98 13.10 -10.77
C LEU A 5 -13.67 13.09 -9.40
N PHE A 6 -14.78 12.39 -9.25
CA PHE A 6 -15.46 12.23 -7.97
C PHE A 6 -14.54 11.54 -6.94
N ASN A 7 -13.91 10.43 -7.33
CA ASN A 7 -12.97 9.72 -6.45
C ASN A 7 -11.79 10.62 -6.03
N LYS A 8 -11.22 11.36 -6.98
CA LYS A 8 -10.07 12.23 -6.73
C LYS A 8 -10.45 13.42 -5.84
N VAL A 9 -11.43 14.22 -6.28
CA VAL A 9 -11.73 15.53 -5.65
C VAL A 9 -12.54 15.37 -4.39
N VAL A 10 -13.58 14.53 -4.40
CA VAL A 10 -14.50 14.41 -3.26
C VAL A 10 -13.97 13.42 -2.23
N LEU A 11 -13.66 12.19 -2.64
CA LEU A 11 -13.27 11.15 -1.68
C LEU A 11 -11.83 11.33 -1.20
N ALA A 12 -10.87 11.48 -2.11
CA ALA A 12 -9.46 11.56 -1.73
C ALA A 12 -9.13 12.92 -1.10
N ASP A 13 -9.31 14.03 -1.83
CA ASP A 13 -8.80 15.33 -1.42
C ASP A 13 -9.68 15.98 -0.34
N SER A 14 -11.03 15.91 -0.45
CA SER A 14 -11.93 16.63 0.46
C SER A 14 -12.26 15.84 1.73
N PHE A 15 -12.38 14.51 1.67
CA PHE A 15 -12.82 13.72 2.82
C PHE A 15 -11.69 12.96 3.51
N LEU A 16 -10.99 12.08 2.78
CA LEU A 16 -10.00 11.17 3.39
C LEU A 16 -8.70 11.88 3.77
N ALA A 17 -8.26 12.86 2.98
CA ALA A 17 -7.08 13.67 3.29
C ALA A 17 -7.20 14.34 4.64
N ASN A 18 -8.33 14.98 4.92
CA ASN A 18 -8.57 15.69 6.19
C ASN A 18 -8.42 14.79 7.43
N ILE A 19 -8.82 13.51 7.32
CA ILE A 19 -8.69 12.54 8.43
C ILE A 19 -7.22 12.14 8.61
N ALA A 20 -6.52 11.83 7.51
CA ALA A 20 -5.13 11.42 7.56
C ALA A 20 -4.21 12.54 8.07
N GLU A 21 -4.37 13.77 7.56
CA GLU A 21 -3.55 14.94 7.91
C GLU A 21 -3.64 15.31 9.39
N LYS A 22 -4.81 15.18 10.03
CA LYS A 22 -4.96 15.44 11.48
C LYS A 22 -3.96 14.69 12.36
N ILE A 23 -3.53 13.52 11.92
CA ILE A 23 -2.58 12.67 12.69
C ILE A 23 -1.18 12.75 12.11
N TYR A 24 -1.03 12.65 10.79
CA TYR A 24 0.30 12.62 10.16
C TYR A 24 1.02 13.97 10.19
N ASP A 25 0.29 15.08 10.20
CA ASP A 25 0.85 16.44 10.23
C ASP A 25 0.78 17.10 11.62
N SER A 26 0.28 16.38 12.67
CA SER A 26 0.28 16.86 14.05
C SER A 26 1.50 16.35 14.83
N ASP A 27 1.94 17.10 15.85
CA ASP A 27 3.02 16.66 16.76
C ASP A 27 2.53 15.75 17.90
N LYS A 28 1.21 15.53 18.01
CA LYS A 28 0.64 14.69 19.04
C LYS A 28 0.89 13.22 18.79
N ILE A 29 1.02 12.45 19.86
CA ILE A 29 1.10 10.98 19.82
C ILE A 29 -0.34 10.47 19.72
N PRO A 30 -0.71 9.78 18.63
CA PRO A 30 -2.08 9.30 18.47
C PRO A 30 -2.37 8.11 19.39
N GLY A 31 -3.62 7.98 19.80
CA GLY A 31 -4.16 6.74 20.39
C GLY A 31 -4.34 5.66 19.32
N VAL A 32 -4.65 4.43 19.75
CA VAL A 32 -4.80 3.28 18.84
C VAL A 32 -5.86 3.51 17.77
N LEU A 33 -7.01 4.05 18.14
CA LEU A 33 -8.11 4.30 17.20
C LEU A 33 -7.76 5.39 16.19
N ASP A 34 -7.14 6.48 16.64
CA ASP A 34 -6.72 7.57 15.77
C ASP A 34 -5.63 7.14 14.79
N ALA A 35 -4.63 6.37 15.25
CA ALA A 35 -3.55 5.88 14.41
C ALA A 35 -4.08 4.95 13.29
N TRP A 36 -4.97 4.02 13.64
CA TRP A 36 -5.60 3.14 12.66
C TRP A 36 -6.56 3.91 11.74
N ALA A 37 -7.41 4.80 12.28
CA ALA A 37 -8.33 5.57 11.47
C ALA A 37 -7.59 6.45 10.45
N ALA A 38 -6.52 7.13 10.85
CA ALA A 38 -5.71 7.94 9.95
C ALA A 38 -5.00 7.10 8.88
N THR A 39 -4.48 5.91 9.23
CA THR A 39 -3.80 5.04 8.27
C THR A 39 -4.79 4.40 7.29
N LEU A 40 -5.97 3.98 7.76
CA LEU A 40 -7.04 3.50 6.89
C LEU A 40 -7.58 4.61 5.97
N ALA A 41 -7.72 5.83 6.49
CA ALA A 41 -8.09 7.00 5.69
C ALA A 41 -7.03 7.27 4.61
N PHE A 42 -5.73 7.23 4.97
CA PHE A 42 -4.67 7.38 3.98
C PHE A 42 -4.66 6.26 2.94
N SER A 43 -4.90 5.01 3.36
CA SER A 43 -5.05 3.87 2.43
C SER A 43 -6.16 4.10 1.41
N GLY A 44 -7.32 4.58 1.85
CA GLY A 44 -8.42 4.98 0.98
C GLY A 44 -8.07 6.19 0.12
N GLN A 45 -7.42 7.19 0.70
CA GLN A 45 -6.99 8.42 0.02
C GLN A 45 -6.06 8.11 -1.16
N ILE A 46 -4.96 7.39 -0.94
CA ILE A 46 -3.98 7.08 -2.00
C ILE A 46 -4.62 6.23 -3.11
N PHE A 47 -5.54 5.34 -2.76
CA PHE A 47 -6.29 4.57 -3.75
C PHE A 47 -7.25 5.44 -4.56
N CYS A 48 -8.11 6.22 -3.90
CA CYS A 48 -9.10 7.06 -4.57
C CYS A 48 -8.45 8.17 -5.40
N ASP A 49 -7.34 8.74 -4.92
CA ASP A 49 -6.54 9.73 -5.62
C ASP A 49 -5.98 9.14 -6.93
N PHE A 50 -5.24 8.07 -6.85
CA PHE A 50 -4.54 7.52 -8.00
C PHE A 50 -5.46 6.72 -8.94
N ALA A 51 -6.40 5.94 -8.42
CA ALA A 51 -7.41 5.27 -9.25
C ALA A 51 -8.35 6.28 -9.91
N GLY A 52 -8.70 7.36 -9.22
CA GLY A 52 -9.48 8.47 -9.75
C GLY A 52 -8.76 9.17 -10.90
N TYR A 53 -7.49 9.53 -10.71
CA TYR A 53 -6.64 10.09 -11.75
C TYR A 53 -6.54 9.15 -12.97
N SER A 54 -6.21 7.87 -12.76
CA SER A 54 -6.06 6.88 -13.82
C SER A 54 -7.37 6.70 -14.60
N THR A 55 -8.50 6.58 -13.90
CA THR A 55 -9.83 6.43 -14.54
C THR A 55 -10.20 7.67 -15.36
N THR A 56 -9.86 8.86 -14.89
CA THR A 56 -10.06 10.11 -15.63
C THR A 56 -9.21 10.15 -16.87
N ALA A 57 -7.92 9.78 -16.77
CA ALA A 57 -6.98 9.74 -17.89
C ALA A 57 -7.41 8.70 -18.95
N ILE A 58 -7.82 7.50 -18.52
CA ILE A 58 -8.37 6.47 -19.44
C ILE A 58 -9.59 7.01 -20.17
N GLY A 59 -10.53 7.64 -19.45
CA GLY A 59 -11.71 8.21 -20.07
C GLY A 59 -11.40 9.34 -21.08
N ALA A 60 -10.41 10.18 -20.80
CA ALA A 60 -9.94 11.21 -21.73
C ALA A 60 -9.28 10.60 -22.97
N ALA A 61 -8.42 9.59 -22.79
CA ALA A 61 -7.79 8.87 -23.89
C ALA A 61 -8.82 8.20 -24.80
N MET A 62 -9.86 7.58 -24.21
CA MET A 62 -10.95 6.96 -24.97
C MET A 62 -11.71 7.99 -25.84
N CYS A 63 -11.91 9.22 -25.35
CA CYS A 63 -12.52 10.30 -26.15
C CYS A 63 -11.65 10.70 -27.36
N LEU A 64 -10.34 10.45 -27.28
CA LEU A 64 -9.39 10.68 -28.37
C LEU A 64 -9.14 9.42 -29.24
N GLY A 65 -9.86 8.32 -28.98
CA GLY A 65 -9.72 7.06 -29.72
C GLY A 65 -8.58 6.15 -29.26
N PHE A 66 -7.94 6.43 -28.10
CA PHE A 66 -6.86 5.60 -27.57
C PHE A 66 -7.36 4.65 -26.47
N ALA A 67 -6.98 3.38 -26.56
CA ALA A 67 -7.20 2.39 -25.50
C ALA A 67 -6.01 2.39 -24.55
N MET A 68 -6.26 2.66 -23.26
CA MET A 68 -5.26 2.64 -22.20
C MET A 68 -5.53 1.47 -21.24
N PRO A 69 -4.50 0.82 -20.70
CA PRO A 69 -4.66 -0.27 -19.74
C PRO A 69 -5.16 0.22 -18.38
N ASP A 70 -5.92 -0.65 -17.69
CA ASP A 70 -6.30 -0.43 -16.30
C ASP A 70 -5.07 -0.43 -15.37
N ASN A 71 -5.10 0.46 -14.38
CA ASN A 71 -4.04 0.57 -13.38
C ASN A 71 -4.41 -0.08 -12.04
N PHE A 72 -5.69 -0.28 -11.78
CA PHE A 72 -6.19 -0.83 -10.51
C PHE A 72 -7.32 -1.85 -10.74
N ARG A 73 -7.26 -2.98 -9.99
CA ARG A 73 -8.31 -4.03 -10.01
C ARG A 73 -8.60 -4.52 -8.59
N PHE A 74 -9.35 -3.72 -7.82
CA PHE A 74 -9.71 -4.03 -6.42
C PHE A 74 -8.51 -4.50 -5.57
N PRO A 75 -7.44 -3.69 -5.42
CA PRO A 75 -6.20 -4.14 -4.80
C PRO A 75 -6.33 -4.53 -3.33
N TYR A 76 -7.26 -3.93 -2.61
CA TYR A 76 -7.51 -4.25 -1.19
C TYR A 76 -8.32 -5.53 -0.96
N ALA A 77 -8.85 -6.13 -2.02
CA ALA A 77 -9.41 -7.48 -1.99
C ALA A 77 -8.37 -8.57 -2.29
N ALA A 78 -7.09 -8.22 -2.37
CA ALA A 78 -6.02 -9.16 -2.66
C ALA A 78 -5.77 -10.14 -1.52
N VAL A 79 -5.45 -11.38 -1.87
CA VAL A 79 -5.01 -12.41 -0.93
C VAL A 79 -3.55 -12.76 -1.20
N GLY A 80 -2.68 -12.19 -0.38
CA GLY A 80 -1.23 -12.23 -0.54
C GLY A 80 -0.67 -11.04 -1.31
N PHE A 81 0.62 -10.79 -1.12
CA PHE A 81 1.30 -9.60 -1.66
C PHE A 81 1.54 -9.70 -3.17
N SER A 82 1.73 -10.90 -3.68
CA SER A 82 1.84 -11.16 -5.12
C SER A 82 0.54 -10.80 -5.85
N ASP A 83 -0.62 -11.10 -5.25
CA ASP A 83 -1.93 -10.72 -5.78
C ASP A 83 -2.18 -9.22 -5.65
N PHE A 84 -1.76 -8.61 -4.52
CA PHE A 84 -1.82 -7.16 -4.34
C PHE A 84 -1.10 -6.41 -5.47
N TRP A 85 0.14 -6.75 -5.78
CA TRP A 85 0.93 -6.10 -6.83
C TRP A 85 0.43 -6.37 -8.26
N ARG A 86 -0.35 -7.42 -8.48
CA ARG A 86 -1.07 -7.66 -9.76
C ARG A 86 -2.29 -6.76 -9.93
N ARG A 87 -2.76 -6.13 -8.84
CA ARG A 87 -3.97 -5.31 -8.79
C ARG A 87 -3.70 -3.84 -8.50
N TRP A 88 -2.54 -3.53 -7.91
CA TRP A 88 -2.09 -2.19 -7.56
C TRP A 88 -1.09 -1.69 -8.59
N HIS A 89 -1.34 -0.48 -9.15
CA HIS A 89 -0.46 0.19 -10.11
C HIS A 89 0.10 -0.77 -11.17
N ILE A 90 -0.80 -1.43 -11.89
CA ILE A 90 -0.51 -2.57 -12.78
C ILE A 90 0.53 -2.22 -13.83
N THR A 91 0.50 -1.01 -14.39
CA THR A 91 1.47 -0.57 -15.40
C THR A 91 2.88 -0.47 -14.84
N LEU A 92 3.07 0.15 -13.66
CA LEU A 92 4.38 0.21 -12.99
C LEU A 92 4.84 -1.19 -12.56
N SER A 93 3.95 -1.98 -11.95
CA SER A 93 4.26 -3.33 -11.50
C SER A 93 4.73 -4.23 -12.66
N SER A 94 4.09 -4.12 -13.82
CA SER A 94 4.48 -4.82 -15.03
C SER A 94 5.81 -4.31 -15.56
N TRP A 95 6.03 -3.00 -15.58
CA TRP A 95 7.29 -2.39 -16.01
C TRP A 95 8.46 -2.82 -15.10
N LEU A 96 8.30 -2.75 -13.77
CA LEU A 96 9.31 -3.21 -12.82
C LEU A 96 9.63 -4.70 -12.99
N ARG A 97 8.61 -5.53 -13.25
CA ARG A 97 8.82 -6.94 -13.53
C ARG A 97 9.63 -7.15 -14.81
N ASP A 98 9.25 -6.49 -15.90
CA ASP A 98 9.78 -6.79 -17.24
C ASP A 98 11.16 -6.16 -17.45
N TYR A 99 11.39 -4.94 -16.91
CA TYR A 99 12.63 -4.20 -17.12
C TYR A 99 13.62 -4.27 -15.96
N LEU A 100 13.21 -4.76 -14.78
CA LEU A 100 14.10 -4.85 -13.63
C LEU A 100 14.20 -6.29 -13.08
N TYR A 101 13.06 -6.88 -12.67
CA TYR A 101 13.08 -8.22 -12.06
C TYR A 101 13.59 -9.30 -13.01
N ILE A 102 13.07 -9.37 -14.24
CA ILE A 102 13.48 -10.38 -15.22
C ILE A 102 14.94 -10.21 -15.65
N PRO A 103 15.44 -9.00 -16.00
CA PRO A 103 16.85 -8.80 -16.33
C PRO A 103 17.82 -9.08 -15.18
N LEU A 104 17.44 -8.84 -13.92
CA LEU A 104 18.23 -9.21 -12.74
C LEU A 104 18.32 -10.74 -12.49
N GLY A 105 17.68 -11.52 -13.34
CA GLY A 105 17.69 -12.99 -13.29
C GLY A 105 16.33 -13.62 -12.99
N GLY A 106 15.41 -12.89 -12.39
CA GLY A 106 14.06 -13.38 -12.07
C GLY A 106 14.09 -14.74 -11.37
N ASN A 107 13.29 -15.69 -11.88
CA ASN A 107 13.22 -17.08 -11.36
C ASN A 107 14.23 -18.04 -12.02
N ARG A 108 15.11 -17.57 -12.94
CA ARG A 108 15.86 -18.45 -13.83
C ARG A 108 17.15 -19.00 -13.23
N HIS A 109 17.70 -18.35 -12.21
CA HIS A 109 19.06 -18.63 -11.70
C HIS A 109 19.08 -19.10 -10.23
N GLY A 110 18.04 -19.81 -9.81
CA GLY A 110 17.91 -20.37 -8.47
C GLY A 110 17.30 -19.40 -7.46
N GLU A 111 16.95 -19.93 -6.30
CA GLU A 111 16.14 -19.24 -5.27
C GLU A 111 16.83 -17.99 -4.72
N HIS A 112 18.11 -18.06 -4.36
CA HIS A 112 18.84 -16.92 -3.78
C HIS A 112 18.86 -15.71 -4.72
N ARG A 113 19.09 -15.95 -6.01
CA ARG A 113 19.04 -14.89 -7.02
C ARG A 113 17.63 -14.32 -7.21
N ALA A 114 16.61 -15.18 -7.17
CA ALA A 114 15.23 -14.75 -7.26
C ALA A 114 14.83 -13.82 -6.08
N TYR A 115 15.24 -14.15 -4.84
CA TYR A 115 15.03 -13.28 -3.68
C TYR A 115 15.80 -11.98 -3.79
N ALA A 116 17.05 -12.00 -4.24
CA ALA A 116 17.85 -10.80 -4.43
C ALA A 116 17.24 -9.89 -5.51
N ALA A 117 16.86 -10.45 -6.67
CA ALA A 117 16.21 -9.71 -7.74
C ALA A 117 14.89 -9.08 -7.30
N LEU A 118 14.07 -9.82 -6.54
CA LEU A 118 12.81 -9.33 -5.98
C LEU A 118 13.04 -8.19 -4.99
N MET A 119 13.97 -8.36 -4.04
CA MET A 119 14.30 -7.31 -3.07
C MET A 119 14.82 -6.05 -3.75
N MET A 120 15.76 -6.18 -4.70
CA MET A 120 16.30 -5.05 -5.45
C MET A 120 15.22 -4.33 -6.25
N THR A 121 14.30 -5.08 -6.87
CA THR A 121 13.17 -4.51 -7.61
C THR A 121 12.29 -3.66 -6.70
N MET A 122 11.97 -4.15 -5.50
CA MET A 122 11.12 -3.43 -4.56
C MET A 122 11.83 -2.23 -3.93
N LEU A 123 13.12 -2.32 -3.63
CA LEU A 123 13.92 -1.20 -3.12
C LEU A 123 14.03 -0.06 -4.15
N ILE A 124 14.33 -0.41 -5.41
CA ILE A 124 14.39 0.57 -6.51
C ILE A 124 12.99 1.17 -6.78
N GLY A 125 11.94 0.34 -6.75
CA GLY A 125 10.56 0.82 -6.83
C GLY A 125 10.20 1.79 -5.72
N GLY A 126 10.67 1.54 -4.48
CA GLY A 126 10.52 2.47 -3.37
C GLY A 126 11.26 3.79 -3.61
N LEU A 127 12.53 3.74 -4.01
CA LEU A 127 13.35 4.91 -4.30
C LEU A 127 12.77 5.76 -5.46
N TRP A 128 12.10 5.13 -6.42
CA TRP A 128 11.42 5.82 -7.52
C TRP A 128 10.31 6.77 -7.03
N HIS A 129 9.67 6.48 -5.89
CA HIS A 129 8.63 7.33 -5.31
C HIS A 129 9.18 8.63 -4.70
N GLY A 130 10.47 8.70 -4.40
CA GLY A 130 11.11 9.92 -3.89
C GLY A 130 12.43 9.65 -3.15
N ALA A 131 13.26 10.68 -3.07
CA ALA A 131 14.56 10.63 -2.40
C ALA A 131 14.43 10.71 -0.87
N ASN A 132 13.65 9.81 -0.27
CA ASN A 132 13.48 9.69 1.16
C ASN A 132 13.64 8.23 1.59
N TRP A 133 14.38 8.01 2.67
CA TRP A 133 14.60 6.68 3.23
C TRP A 133 13.31 5.97 3.66
N THR A 134 12.24 6.70 3.97
CA THR A 134 10.94 6.11 4.30
C THR A 134 10.36 5.33 3.11
N PHE A 135 10.55 5.79 1.88
CA PHE A 135 10.16 5.07 0.67
C PHE A 135 11.02 3.81 0.43
N VAL A 136 12.32 3.89 0.73
CA VAL A 136 13.22 2.72 0.64
C VAL A 136 12.78 1.64 1.63
N VAL A 137 12.45 2.02 2.87
CA VAL A 137 11.91 1.08 3.87
C VAL A 137 10.55 0.53 3.43
N TRP A 138 9.66 1.36 2.89
CA TRP A 138 8.39 0.91 2.32
C TRP A 138 8.60 -0.16 1.25
N GLY A 139 9.46 0.10 0.27
CA GLY A 139 9.82 -0.88 -0.76
C GLY A 139 10.45 -2.14 -0.19
N GLY A 140 11.39 -2.00 0.76
CA GLY A 140 12.03 -3.11 1.46
C GLY A 140 11.03 -4.02 2.20
N LEU A 141 10.05 -3.44 2.89
CA LEU A 141 8.99 -4.19 3.56
C LEU A 141 8.15 -4.99 2.56
N HIS A 142 7.76 -4.39 1.43
CA HIS A 142 7.07 -5.12 0.37
C HIS A 142 7.96 -6.24 -0.22
N GLY A 143 9.26 -6.00 -0.37
CA GLY A 143 10.22 -7.03 -0.76
C GLY A 143 10.27 -8.21 0.22
N VAL A 144 10.33 -7.93 1.52
CA VAL A 144 10.27 -8.94 2.59
C VAL A 144 8.96 -9.72 2.56
N TYR A 145 7.83 -9.03 2.42
CA TYR A 145 6.52 -9.68 2.36
C TYR A 145 6.40 -10.63 1.16
N LEU A 146 6.83 -10.19 -0.02
CA LEU A 146 6.84 -11.03 -1.23
C LEU A 146 7.78 -12.21 -1.10
N ALA A 147 8.97 -12.01 -0.51
CA ALA A 147 9.93 -13.08 -0.25
C ALA A 147 9.36 -14.10 0.75
N GLY A 148 8.76 -13.63 1.84
CA GLY A 148 8.10 -14.50 2.82
C GLY A 148 6.92 -15.29 2.23
N GLU A 149 6.07 -14.63 1.45
CA GLU A 149 4.97 -15.30 0.74
C GLU A 149 5.50 -16.38 -0.21
N ARG A 150 6.56 -16.09 -0.97
CA ARG A 150 7.21 -17.08 -1.85
C ARG A 150 7.72 -18.28 -1.06
N ALA A 151 8.43 -18.06 0.04
CA ALA A 151 8.95 -19.12 0.90
C ALA A 151 7.82 -19.99 1.48
N LEU A 152 6.74 -19.35 1.97
CA LEU A 152 5.56 -20.06 2.47
C LEU A 152 4.88 -20.90 1.38
N ARG A 153 4.71 -20.36 0.18
CA ARG A 153 4.11 -21.09 -0.96
C ARG A 153 4.96 -22.29 -1.37
N MET A 154 6.27 -22.20 -1.30
CA MET A 154 7.15 -23.35 -1.59
C MET A 154 7.06 -24.41 -0.49
N ARG A 155 7.01 -23.98 0.78
CA ARG A 155 6.94 -24.91 1.92
C ARG A 155 5.58 -25.61 2.02
N PHE A 156 4.51 -24.92 1.63
CA PHE A 156 3.12 -25.38 1.73
C PHE A 156 2.44 -25.40 0.36
N SER A 157 3.09 -25.98 -0.65
CA SER A 157 2.65 -25.95 -2.06
C SER A 157 1.26 -26.54 -2.30
N ASN A 158 0.84 -27.51 -1.47
CA ASN A 158 -0.45 -28.19 -1.57
C ASN A 158 -1.55 -27.55 -0.70
N TYR A 159 -1.22 -26.51 0.09
CA TYR A 159 -2.22 -25.87 0.95
C TYR A 159 -3.22 -25.06 0.11
N ARG A 160 -4.49 -25.41 0.24
CA ARG A 160 -5.60 -24.66 -0.33
C ARG A 160 -6.44 -24.10 0.83
N PRO A 161 -6.48 -22.78 1.02
CA PRO A 161 -7.25 -22.17 2.09
C PRO A 161 -8.75 -22.42 1.87
N GLY A 162 -9.45 -22.85 2.91
CA GLY A 162 -10.91 -22.84 2.94
C GLY A 162 -11.44 -21.38 2.96
N PRO A 163 -12.77 -21.18 2.81
CA PRO A 163 -13.35 -19.83 2.69
C PRO A 163 -12.99 -18.89 3.85
N LEU A 164 -13.03 -19.36 5.08
CA LEU A 164 -12.68 -18.56 6.26
C LEU A 164 -11.20 -18.19 6.29
N ALA A 165 -10.31 -19.15 5.98
CA ALA A 165 -8.87 -18.89 5.88
C ALA A 165 -8.54 -17.93 4.73
N PHE A 166 -9.28 -18.00 3.62
CA PHE A 166 -9.13 -17.08 2.50
C PHE A 166 -9.44 -15.63 2.92
N VAL A 167 -10.56 -15.40 3.60
CA VAL A 167 -10.92 -14.10 4.15
C VAL A 167 -9.89 -13.61 5.17
N ALA A 168 -9.48 -14.48 6.09
CA ALA A 168 -8.47 -14.13 7.10
C ALA A 168 -7.13 -13.73 6.46
N LEU A 169 -6.67 -14.46 5.44
CA LEU A 169 -5.45 -14.11 4.69
C LEU A 169 -5.58 -12.78 3.96
N GLY A 170 -6.76 -12.46 3.40
CA GLY A 170 -7.04 -11.16 2.79
C GLY A 170 -6.94 -10.03 3.81
N LEU A 171 -7.56 -10.19 4.98
CA LEU A 171 -7.49 -9.20 6.07
C LEU A 171 -6.06 -9.00 6.57
N VAL A 172 -5.29 -10.08 6.75
CA VAL A 172 -3.86 -10.01 7.11
C VAL A 172 -3.06 -9.28 6.04
N THR A 173 -3.29 -9.60 4.76
CA THR A 173 -2.62 -8.90 3.65
C THR A 173 -2.93 -7.40 3.71
N TYR A 174 -4.19 -7.03 3.85
CA TYR A 174 -4.60 -5.62 3.94
C TYR A 174 -4.01 -4.91 5.16
N ALA A 175 -4.02 -5.55 6.33
CA ALA A 175 -3.42 -4.98 7.54
C ALA A 175 -1.92 -4.74 7.37
N LEU A 176 -1.17 -5.71 6.84
CA LEU A 176 0.26 -5.57 6.59
C LEU A 176 0.59 -4.51 5.53
N VAL A 177 -0.23 -4.39 4.47
CA VAL A 177 -0.12 -3.29 3.50
C VAL A 177 -0.35 -1.94 4.18
N ASN A 178 -1.33 -1.83 5.08
CA ASN A 178 -1.55 -0.60 5.85
C ASN A 178 -0.36 -0.22 6.74
N LEU A 179 0.34 -1.19 7.34
CA LEU A 179 1.58 -0.89 8.09
C LEU A 179 2.67 -0.30 7.17
N THR A 180 2.75 -0.73 5.91
CA THR A 180 3.71 -0.14 4.96
C THR A 180 3.29 1.27 4.54
N TRP A 181 1.99 1.56 4.43
CA TRP A 181 1.50 2.90 4.12
C TRP A 181 1.89 3.95 5.16
N VAL A 182 2.15 3.54 6.42
CA VAL A 182 2.68 4.46 7.45
C VAL A 182 4.02 5.05 7.02
N PHE A 183 4.94 4.22 6.53
CA PHE A 183 6.23 4.70 6.02
C PHE A 183 6.09 5.53 4.74
N PHE A 184 5.14 5.20 3.89
CA PHE A 184 4.88 5.95 2.66
C PHE A 184 4.36 7.36 2.94
N ARG A 185 3.45 7.52 3.93
CA ARG A 185 2.85 8.82 4.28
C ARG A 185 3.73 9.67 5.19
N ALA A 186 4.50 9.05 6.05
CA ALA A 186 5.30 9.76 7.04
C ALA A 186 6.47 10.51 6.39
N LYS A 187 6.61 11.80 6.70
CA LYS A 187 7.70 12.64 6.20
C LYS A 187 9.07 12.26 6.81
N THR A 188 9.06 11.67 8.02
CA THR A 188 10.27 11.28 8.76
C THR A 188 10.07 9.92 9.44
N PHE A 189 11.19 9.24 9.75
CA PHE A 189 11.13 8.01 10.56
C PHE A 189 10.54 8.24 11.95
N GLY A 190 10.85 9.37 12.59
CA GLY A 190 10.28 9.70 13.89
C GLY A 190 8.76 9.71 13.85
N LYS A 191 8.17 10.30 12.80
CA LYS A 191 6.72 10.31 12.61
C LYS A 191 6.18 8.91 12.33
N ALA A 192 6.84 8.12 11.49
CA ALA A 192 6.43 6.74 11.22
C ALA A 192 6.39 5.91 12.52
N TRP A 193 7.45 5.99 13.34
CA TRP A 193 7.50 5.28 14.63
C TRP A 193 6.45 5.77 15.63
N THR A 194 6.15 7.07 15.64
CA THR A 194 5.08 7.64 16.48
C THR A 194 3.72 7.06 16.11
N VAL A 195 3.39 6.98 14.84
CA VAL A 195 2.12 6.42 14.36
C VAL A 195 2.06 4.90 14.62
N LEU A 196 3.12 4.15 14.29
CA LEU A 196 3.20 2.71 14.57
C LEU A 196 3.11 2.42 16.07
N GLY A 197 3.78 3.21 16.90
CA GLY A 197 3.68 3.13 18.35
C GLY A 197 2.26 3.40 18.84
N GLY A 198 1.56 4.35 18.21
CA GLY A 198 0.15 4.63 18.48
C GLY A 198 -0.75 3.45 18.15
N MET A 199 -0.52 2.76 17.02
CA MET A 199 -1.28 1.57 16.63
C MET A 199 -1.20 0.40 17.62
N LEU A 200 -0.12 0.33 18.40
CA LEU A 200 0.14 -0.74 19.37
C LEU A 200 -0.21 -0.34 20.80
N ARG A 201 -0.38 0.96 21.11
CA ARG A 201 -0.69 1.44 22.46
C ARG A 201 -2.17 1.28 22.74
N CYS A 202 -2.49 0.54 23.79
CA CYS A 202 -3.86 0.36 24.29
C CYS A 202 -4.40 1.61 25.04
N ARG A 203 -4.18 2.83 24.50
CA ARG A 203 -4.68 4.09 25.06
C ARG A 203 -5.77 4.63 24.13
N ALA A 204 -7.01 4.57 24.60
CA ALA A 204 -8.17 5.06 23.86
C ALA A 204 -8.30 6.59 24.01
N GLU A 205 -7.43 7.36 23.35
CA GLU A 205 -7.60 8.79 23.19
C GLU A 205 -8.10 9.06 21.74
N LEU A 206 -9.25 9.68 21.62
CA LEU A 206 -9.86 10.03 20.32
C LEU A 206 -9.50 11.47 19.96
N LEU A 207 -8.30 11.71 19.42
CA LEU A 207 -7.86 13.04 18.96
C LEU A 207 -8.67 13.55 17.76
N ILE A 208 -9.15 12.64 16.91
CA ILE A 208 -9.90 13.00 15.69
C ILE A 208 -11.23 13.68 16.04
N TYR A 209 -11.85 13.33 17.18
CA TYR A 209 -13.15 13.85 17.60
C TYR A 209 -13.07 14.90 18.72
N GLY A 210 -11.87 15.32 19.14
CA GLY A 210 -11.72 16.34 20.19
C GLY A 210 -12.14 15.87 21.57
N VAL A 211 -12.34 14.57 21.80
CA VAL A 211 -12.74 14.00 23.08
C VAL A 211 -11.48 13.52 23.81
N THR A 212 -11.06 14.26 24.80
CA THR A 212 -10.06 13.81 25.80
C THR A 212 -10.80 13.08 26.90
N CYS A 213 -10.72 11.75 26.93
CA CYS A 213 -11.07 11.01 28.13
C CYS A 213 -9.95 11.21 29.16
N CYS A 214 -10.16 12.11 30.12
CA CYS A 214 -9.37 12.19 31.35
C CYS A 214 -9.64 10.93 32.21
N HIS A 215 -8.60 10.15 32.43
CA HIS A 215 -8.44 9.27 33.59
C HIS A 215 -7.05 9.45 34.15
#